data_20dcd85256c077bfd7a04c3ce4fd897b
#
_entry.id   20dcd85256c077bfd7a04c3ce4fd897b
#
_cell.length_a   1.000
_cell.length_b   1.000
_cell.length_c   1.000
_cell.angle_alpha   90.00
_cell.angle_beta   90.00
_cell.angle_gamma   90.00
#
_symmetry.space_group_name_H-M   'P 1'
#
loop_
_entity.id
_entity.type
_entity.pdbx_description
1 polymer ?
#
loop_
_entity_poly.entity_id
_entity_poly.type
_entity_poly.pdbx_seq_one_letter_code
_entity_poly.pdbx_strand_id
1 'polypeptide(L)'
;MGWAESGQAWGERATDWAYLMEPYARSANDALFDRAGVGQGTRLLDIACGSGYAASVAAGRGASVAGLDASEALIAIARARTPGADFRVGDMFALPFDDDCFDVATSFNGIWQGCEDALAEARRVVRPGGLAGFSFWGSPKRLGLLPFFATLLELSPPGHVDATLNQGDTGRPGVAEQMLADAGLEFAGRGTAQVINEWPDADLAIRALASAGPSWPALHAAGYDRFAEVMREAIRPLCTEGLGVRIVSEFGWIIGRVPGG
;
A
#
# COMPACT_ATOMS: atom_id res chain seq x y z
N MET A 1 6.11 -7.25 -15.03
CA MET A 1 6.57 -7.83 -13.75
C MET A 1 5.49 -8.77 -13.28
N GLY A 2 5.81 -10.07 -13.08
CA GLY A 2 4.87 -11.02 -12.50
C GLY A 2 4.73 -10.81 -10.98
N TRP A 3 3.70 -11.39 -10.36
CA TRP A 3 3.47 -11.22 -8.92
C TRP A 3 4.66 -11.71 -8.06
N ALA A 4 5.31 -12.81 -8.45
CA ALA A 4 6.47 -13.35 -7.72
C ALA A 4 7.69 -12.41 -7.80
N GLU A 5 7.93 -11.77 -8.95
CA GLU A 5 8.99 -10.77 -9.13
C GLU A 5 8.69 -9.49 -8.33
N SER A 6 7.42 -9.07 -8.30
CA SER A 6 6.96 -8.00 -7.41
C SER A 6 7.21 -8.33 -5.94
N GLY A 7 6.88 -9.55 -5.52
CA GLY A 7 7.15 -10.04 -4.16
C GLY A 7 8.63 -10.02 -3.79
N GLN A 8 9.51 -10.34 -4.74
CA GLN A 8 10.96 -10.24 -4.55
C GLN A 8 11.40 -8.78 -4.34
N ALA A 9 10.93 -7.87 -5.21
CA ALA A 9 11.27 -6.45 -5.13
C ALA A 9 10.85 -5.81 -3.79
N TRP A 10 9.64 -6.09 -3.32
CA TRP A 10 9.15 -5.60 -2.02
C TRP A 10 9.80 -6.32 -0.82
N GLY A 11 10.24 -7.56 -1.01
CA GLY A 11 10.84 -8.38 0.04
C GLY A 11 12.32 -8.11 0.30
N GLU A 12 13.06 -7.52 -0.65
CA GLU A 12 14.51 -7.36 -0.55
C GLU A 12 14.96 -6.57 0.68
N ARG A 13 14.15 -5.57 1.07
CA ARG A 13 14.38 -4.72 2.25
C ARG A 13 13.18 -4.75 3.21
N ALA A 14 12.58 -5.93 3.38
CA ALA A 14 11.34 -6.11 4.13
C ALA A 14 11.38 -5.51 5.55
N THR A 15 12.51 -5.62 6.26
CA THR A 15 12.66 -5.07 7.60
C THR A 15 12.64 -3.54 7.60
N ASP A 16 13.37 -2.90 6.68
CA ASP A 16 13.36 -1.43 6.57
C ASP A 16 11.98 -0.93 6.15
N TRP A 17 11.29 -1.62 5.22
CA TRP A 17 9.91 -1.34 4.89
C TRP A 17 9.00 -1.41 6.11
N ALA A 18 9.01 -2.53 6.81
CA ALA A 18 8.10 -2.81 7.92
C ALA A 18 8.20 -1.81 9.07
N TYR A 19 9.40 -1.30 9.36
CA TYR A 19 9.65 -0.49 10.55
C TYR A 19 9.95 0.98 10.26
N LEU A 20 10.44 1.30 9.07
CA LEU A 20 10.81 2.67 8.73
C LEU A 20 9.82 3.35 7.78
N MET A 21 9.11 2.57 6.94
CA MET A 21 8.25 3.15 5.89
C MET A 21 6.77 2.85 6.10
N GLU A 22 6.36 1.60 6.21
CA GLU A 22 4.95 1.19 6.19
C GLU A 22 4.06 1.88 7.25
N PRO A 23 4.52 2.17 8.50
CA PRO A 23 3.68 2.80 9.52
C PRO A 23 3.14 4.19 9.19
N TYR A 24 3.72 4.88 8.20
CA TYR A 24 3.25 6.21 7.79
C TYR A 24 1.80 6.23 7.30
N ALA A 25 1.32 5.11 6.77
CA ALA A 25 -0.03 4.99 6.22
C ALA A 25 -1.14 4.91 7.30
N ARG A 26 -0.79 4.95 8.60
CA ARG A 26 -1.72 4.74 9.72
C ARG A 26 -3.00 5.55 9.63
N SER A 27 -2.91 6.83 9.33
CA SER A 27 -4.10 7.70 9.24
C SER A 27 -5.05 7.31 8.10
N ALA A 28 -4.50 6.83 6.97
CA ALA A 28 -5.30 6.31 5.87
C ALA A 28 -5.96 4.97 6.24
N ASN A 29 -5.23 4.10 6.96
CA ASN A 29 -5.77 2.84 7.45
C ASN A 29 -6.95 3.10 8.40
N ASP A 30 -6.77 3.98 9.37
CA ASP A 30 -7.81 4.34 10.34
C ASP A 30 -9.04 4.92 9.65
N ALA A 31 -8.86 5.85 8.71
CA ALA A 31 -9.97 6.49 7.99
C ALA A 31 -10.82 5.47 7.19
N LEU A 32 -10.16 4.52 6.50
CA LEU A 32 -10.86 3.49 5.74
C LEU A 32 -11.52 2.47 6.67
N PHE A 33 -10.85 2.04 7.74
CA PHE A 33 -11.41 1.13 8.74
C PHE A 33 -12.62 1.74 9.46
N ASP A 34 -12.57 3.02 9.83
CA ASP A 34 -13.70 3.73 10.43
C ASP A 34 -14.90 3.76 9.49
N ARG A 35 -14.65 4.07 8.20
CA ARG A 35 -15.70 4.09 7.18
C ARG A 35 -16.29 2.72 6.89
N ALA A 36 -15.47 1.66 6.98
CA ALA A 36 -15.89 0.27 6.80
C ALA A 36 -16.53 -0.34 8.05
N GLY A 37 -16.47 0.33 9.21
CA GLY A 37 -16.95 -0.20 10.47
C GLY A 37 -16.13 -1.38 11.00
N VAL A 38 -14.81 -1.41 10.70
CA VAL A 38 -13.91 -2.49 11.14
C VAL A 38 -13.77 -2.47 12.65
N GLY A 39 -14.14 -3.57 13.29
CA GLY A 39 -14.13 -3.72 14.75
C GLY A 39 -14.39 -5.15 15.19
N GLN A 40 -14.89 -5.29 16.45
CA GLN A 40 -15.15 -6.59 17.06
C GLN A 40 -16.04 -7.48 16.17
N GLY A 41 -15.52 -8.66 15.85
CA GLY A 41 -16.24 -9.68 15.08
C GLY A 41 -16.21 -9.48 13.55
N THR A 42 -15.59 -8.41 13.03
CA THR A 42 -15.38 -8.22 11.60
C THR A 42 -14.38 -9.27 11.07
N ARG A 43 -14.74 -10.02 10.03
CA ARG A 43 -13.81 -10.86 9.26
C ARG A 43 -13.20 -10.02 8.15
N LEU A 44 -11.92 -9.69 8.30
CA LEU A 44 -11.21 -8.79 7.38
C LEU A 44 -10.14 -9.52 6.58
N LEU A 45 -10.10 -9.29 5.27
CA LEU A 45 -8.97 -9.63 4.41
C LEU A 45 -8.19 -8.36 4.06
N ASP A 46 -6.87 -8.38 4.25
CA ASP A 46 -5.95 -7.34 3.78
C ASP A 46 -5.18 -7.86 2.55
N ILE A 47 -5.46 -7.29 1.37
CA ILE A 47 -4.91 -7.69 0.08
C ILE A 47 -3.66 -6.84 -0.19
N ALA A 48 -2.55 -7.47 -0.58
CA ALA A 48 -1.22 -6.87 -0.62
C ALA A 48 -0.86 -6.27 0.75
N CYS A 49 -0.97 -7.11 1.79
CA CYS A 49 -0.91 -6.69 3.20
C CYS A 49 0.49 -6.26 3.67
N GLY A 50 1.51 -6.39 2.84
CA GLY A 50 2.88 -6.05 3.19
C GLY A 50 3.36 -6.80 4.44
N SER A 51 3.95 -6.07 5.38
CA SER A 51 4.39 -6.63 6.66
C SER A 51 3.24 -6.77 7.69
N GLY A 52 1.97 -6.66 7.24
CA GLY A 52 0.78 -6.83 8.08
C GLY A 52 0.53 -5.67 9.03
N TYR A 53 1.02 -4.46 8.75
CA TYR A 53 0.81 -3.31 9.63
C TYR A 53 -0.67 -2.94 9.74
N ALA A 54 -1.36 -2.76 8.60
CA ALA A 54 -2.79 -2.46 8.58
C ALA A 54 -3.61 -3.60 9.20
N ALA A 55 -3.28 -4.86 8.88
CA ALA A 55 -3.87 -6.05 9.48
C ALA A 55 -3.74 -6.04 11.01
N SER A 56 -2.58 -5.67 11.57
CA SER A 56 -2.37 -5.57 13.03
C SER A 56 -3.23 -4.47 13.66
N VAL A 57 -3.43 -3.37 12.97
CA VAL A 57 -4.34 -2.29 13.41
C VAL A 57 -5.78 -2.79 13.46
N ALA A 58 -6.24 -3.51 12.43
CA ALA A 58 -7.57 -4.11 12.40
C ALA A 58 -7.76 -5.16 13.50
N ALA A 59 -6.77 -6.01 13.74
CA ALA A 59 -6.78 -6.98 14.85
C ALA A 59 -6.87 -6.28 16.21
N GLY A 60 -6.15 -5.16 16.40
CA GLY A 60 -6.24 -4.32 17.60
C GLY A 60 -7.63 -3.70 17.82
N ARG A 61 -8.45 -3.59 16.76
CA ARG A 61 -9.86 -3.17 16.83
C ARG A 61 -10.82 -4.35 17.13
N GLY A 62 -10.31 -5.58 17.20
CA GLY A 62 -11.10 -6.79 17.49
C GLY A 62 -11.57 -7.54 16.25
N ALA A 63 -11.04 -7.22 15.06
CA ALA A 63 -11.33 -7.96 13.84
C ALA A 63 -10.57 -9.30 13.81
N SER A 64 -11.19 -10.32 13.18
CA SER A 64 -10.51 -11.54 12.75
C SER A 64 -9.87 -11.26 11.39
N VAL A 65 -8.55 -11.41 11.29
CA VAL A 65 -7.78 -10.92 10.15
C VAL A 65 -7.15 -12.04 9.35
N ALA A 66 -7.26 -11.97 8.05
CA ALA A 66 -6.42 -12.68 7.09
C ALA A 66 -5.66 -11.66 6.23
N GLY A 67 -4.54 -12.05 5.64
CA GLY A 67 -3.78 -11.21 4.72
C GLY A 67 -3.09 -12.03 3.64
N LEU A 68 -2.89 -11.40 2.49
CA LEU A 68 -2.13 -11.98 1.40
C LEU A 68 -1.14 -10.96 0.85
N ASP A 69 0.08 -11.38 0.60
CA ASP A 69 1.11 -10.58 -0.07
C ASP A 69 1.97 -11.47 -0.97
N ALA A 70 2.55 -10.89 -2.00
CA ALA A 70 3.46 -11.59 -2.90
C ALA A 70 4.82 -11.89 -2.25
N SER A 71 5.22 -11.17 -1.21
CA SER A 71 6.53 -11.26 -0.58
C SER A 71 6.53 -12.21 0.62
N GLU A 72 7.26 -13.31 0.51
CA GLU A 72 7.47 -14.23 1.64
C GLU A 72 8.15 -13.55 2.84
N ALA A 73 9.10 -12.64 2.58
CA ALA A 73 9.80 -11.91 3.64
C ALA A 73 8.88 -10.97 4.42
N LEU A 74 7.96 -10.27 3.73
CA LEU A 74 6.95 -9.43 4.37
C LEU A 74 5.93 -10.27 5.14
N ILE A 75 5.45 -11.37 4.57
CA ILE A 75 4.53 -12.30 5.24
C ILE A 75 5.14 -12.91 6.51
N ALA A 76 6.44 -13.20 6.52
CA ALA A 76 7.13 -13.66 7.73
C ALA A 76 7.03 -12.61 8.87
N ILE A 77 7.19 -11.33 8.54
CA ILE A 77 7.03 -10.24 9.51
C ILE A 77 5.56 -10.09 9.94
N ALA A 78 4.60 -10.20 8.99
CA ALA A 78 3.17 -10.11 9.28
C ALA A 78 2.73 -11.18 10.29
N ARG A 79 3.18 -12.43 10.10
CA ARG A 79 2.93 -13.55 11.02
C ARG A 79 3.48 -13.30 12.42
N ALA A 80 4.69 -12.71 12.50
CA ALA A 80 5.30 -12.36 13.79
C ALA A 80 4.56 -11.19 14.47
N ARG A 81 4.05 -10.22 13.69
CA ARG A 81 3.35 -9.03 14.18
C ARG A 81 1.95 -9.35 14.70
N THR A 82 1.23 -10.28 14.06
CA THR A 82 -0.14 -10.66 14.43
C THR A 82 -0.25 -12.18 14.52
N PRO A 83 0.25 -12.80 15.59
CA PRO A 83 0.15 -14.24 15.79
C PRO A 83 -1.30 -14.72 15.76
N GLY A 84 -1.57 -15.81 15.04
CA GLY A 84 -2.91 -16.40 14.92
C GLY A 84 -3.76 -15.86 13.77
N ALA A 85 -3.32 -14.80 13.07
CA ALA A 85 -3.94 -14.39 11.81
C ALA A 85 -3.50 -15.29 10.64
N ASP A 86 -4.37 -15.46 9.63
CA ASP A 86 -4.09 -16.27 8.43
C ASP A 86 -3.36 -15.44 7.36
N PHE A 87 -2.03 -15.47 7.37
CA PHE A 87 -1.23 -14.79 6.36
C PHE A 87 -0.69 -15.77 5.32
N ARG A 88 -0.96 -15.47 4.04
CA ARG A 88 -0.58 -16.31 2.89
C ARG A 88 0.32 -15.55 1.91
N VAL A 89 1.29 -16.27 1.33
CA VAL A 89 2.03 -15.78 0.16
C VAL A 89 1.23 -16.15 -1.07
N GLY A 90 0.98 -15.18 -1.98
CA GLY A 90 0.19 -15.47 -3.16
C GLY A 90 -0.04 -14.28 -4.09
N ASP A 91 -0.84 -14.55 -5.11
CA ASP A 91 -1.24 -13.60 -6.14
C ASP A 91 -2.56 -12.93 -5.75
N MET A 92 -2.59 -11.58 -5.73
CA MET A 92 -3.82 -10.83 -5.45
C MET A 92 -4.87 -10.95 -6.56
N PHE A 93 -4.48 -11.42 -7.75
CA PHE A 93 -5.39 -11.68 -8.88
C PHE A 93 -6.02 -13.09 -8.86
N ALA A 94 -5.64 -13.91 -7.88
CA ALA A 94 -6.18 -15.27 -7.67
C ALA A 94 -6.15 -15.60 -6.18
N LEU A 95 -7.05 -14.98 -5.41
CA LEU A 95 -7.06 -15.09 -3.94
C LEU A 95 -7.39 -16.53 -3.50
N PRO A 96 -6.55 -17.16 -2.67
CA PRO A 96 -6.76 -18.54 -2.20
C PRO A 96 -7.76 -18.62 -1.04
N PHE A 97 -8.90 -17.97 -1.18
CA PHE A 97 -9.99 -17.92 -0.21
C PHE A 97 -11.31 -18.24 -0.89
N ASP A 98 -12.22 -18.85 -0.14
CA ASP A 98 -13.57 -19.18 -0.63
C ASP A 98 -14.41 -17.91 -0.88
N ASP A 99 -15.46 -18.03 -1.67
CA ASP A 99 -16.42 -16.96 -1.89
C ASP A 99 -17.12 -16.58 -0.58
N ASP A 100 -17.51 -15.34 -0.44
CA ASP A 100 -18.37 -14.82 0.65
C ASP A 100 -17.81 -15.04 2.08
N CYS A 101 -16.50 -15.29 2.25
CA CYS A 101 -15.94 -15.64 3.54
C CYS A 101 -15.50 -14.43 4.40
N PHE A 102 -15.48 -13.22 3.84
CA PHE A 102 -15.12 -12.00 4.56
C PHE A 102 -16.27 -10.98 4.61
N ASP A 103 -16.24 -10.12 5.64
CA ASP A 103 -17.16 -8.99 5.77
C ASP A 103 -16.59 -7.73 5.09
N VAL A 104 -15.25 -7.58 5.16
CA VAL A 104 -14.51 -6.45 4.61
C VAL A 104 -13.22 -6.95 3.94
N ALA A 105 -12.92 -6.45 2.73
CA ALA A 105 -11.60 -6.55 2.13
C ALA A 105 -10.97 -5.16 1.99
N THR A 106 -9.67 -5.05 2.29
CA THR A 106 -8.91 -3.80 2.17
C THR A 106 -7.62 -4.00 1.39
N SER A 107 -7.12 -2.93 0.78
CA SER A 107 -5.76 -2.88 0.23
C SER A 107 -5.19 -1.47 0.41
N PHE A 108 -4.04 -1.36 1.03
CA PHE A 108 -3.40 -0.06 1.28
C PHE A 108 -2.23 0.14 0.30
N ASN A 109 -2.50 0.94 -0.75
CA ASN A 109 -1.56 1.21 -1.86
C ASN A 109 -1.07 -0.04 -2.61
N GLY A 110 -1.80 -1.16 -2.53
CA GLY A 110 -1.52 -2.37 -3.28
C GLY A 110 -2.34 -2.51 -4.56
N ILE A 111 -3.42 -1.73 -4.70
CA ILE A 111 -4.31 -1.72 -5.86
C ILE A 111 -4.31 -0.34 -6.49
N TRP A 112 -4.07 -0.28 -7.80
CA TRP A 112 -4.07 0.93 -8.62
C TRP A 112 -4.65 0.64 -10.00
N GLN A 113 -4.81 1.65 -10.83
CA GLN A 113 -5.32 1.50 -12.21
C GLN A 113 -4.49 0.45 -12.98
N GLY A 114 -5.18 -0.54 -13.53
CA GLY A 114 -4.58 -1.74 -14.14
C GLY A 114 -4.58 -2.97 -13.24
N CYS A 115 -5.10 -2.85 -12.00
CA CYS A 115 -5.27 -3.97 -11.06
C CYS A 115 -6.76 -4.27 -10.78
N GLU A 116 -7.65 -3.98 -11.73
CA GLU A 116 -9.11 -4.15 -11.56
C GLU A 116 -9.51 -5.60 -11.25
N ASP A 117 -8.77 -6.58 -11.78
CA ASP A 117 -9.01 -8.00 -11.48
C ASP A 117 -8.82 -8.32 -9.98
N ALA A 118 -7.93 -7.61 -9.28
CA ALA A 118 -7.79 -7.77 -7.84
C ALA A 118 -9.02 -7.25 -7.07
N LEU A 119 -9.72 -6.23 -7.59
CA LEU A 119 -10.99 -5.77 -7.04
C LEU A 119 -12.12 -6.76 -7.32
N ALA A 120 -12.11 -7.44 -8.49
CA ALA A 120 -13.06 -8.51 -8.80
C ALA A 120 -12.88 -9.70 -7.84
N GLU A 121 -11.63 -10.07 -7.51
CA GLU A 121 -11.33 -11.06 -6.48
C GLU A 121 -11.78 -10.61 -5.07
N ALA A 122 -11.51 -9.34 -4.71
CA ALA A 122 -11.99 -8.76 -3.45
C ALA A 122 -13.52 -8.84 -3.35
N ARG A 123 -14.24 -8.54 -4.45
CA ARG A 123 -15.70 -8.70 -4.54
C ARG A 123 -16.13 -10.15 -4.35
N ARG A 124 -15.44 -11.11 -4.96
CA ARG A 124 -15.77 -12.55 -4.88
C ARG A 124 -15.68 -13.07 -3.44
N VAL A 125 -14.62 -12.72 -2.72
CA VAL A 125 -14.38 -13.25 -1.36
C VAL A 125 -15.16 -12.52 -0.28
N VAL A 126 -15.70 -11.34 -0.58
CA VAL A 126 -16.52 -10.56 0.36
C VAL A 126 -18.00 -10.90 0.16
N ARG A 127 -18.69 -11.22 1.25
CA ARG A 127 -20.11 -11.57 1.24
C ARG A 127 -21.01 -10.48 0.63
N PRO A 128 -22.18 -10.81 0.11
CA PRO A 128 -23.19 -9.82 -0.28
C PRO A 128 -23.48 -8.81 0.83
N GLY A 129 -23.52 -7.53 0.49
CA GLY A 129 -23.67 -6.41 1.41
C GLY A 129 -22.40 -6.03 2.17
N GLY A 130 -21.32 -6.82 2.08
CA GLY A 130 -20.01 -6.50 2.64
C GLY A 130 -19.31 -5.38 1.87
N LEU A 131 -18.10 -5.02 2.27
CA LEU A 131 -17.38 -3.85 1.76
C LEU A 131 -16.00 -4.22 1.25
N ALA A 132 -15.59 -3.66 0.11
CA ALA A 132 -14.23 -3.71 -0.39
C ALA A 132 -13.70 -2.30 -0.62
N GLY A 133 -12.51 -1.99 -0.12
CA GLY A 133 -11.96 -0.65 -0.23
C GLY A 133 -10.44 -0.64 -0.36
N PHE A 134 -9.90 0.42 -0.96
CA PHE A 134 -8.47 0.58 -1.12
C PHE A 134 -8.03 2.02 -0.97
N SER A 135 -6.77 2.21 -0.58
CA SER A 135 -6.11 3.51 -0.59
C SER A 135 -5.18 3.64 -1.79
N PHE A 136 -4.94 4.89 -2.19
CA PHE A 136 -4.10 5.23 -3.33
C PHE A 136 -3.44 6.60 -3.12
N TRP A 137 -2.40 6.86 -3.89
CA TRP A 137 -1.75 8.17 -3.92
C TRP A 137 -2.75 9.25 -4.32
N GLY A 138 -2.84 10.32 -3.53
CA GLY A 138 -3.73 11.43 -3.79
C GLY A 138 -3.24 12.34 -4.93
N SER A 139 -3.72 13.59 -4.92
CA SER A 139 -3.32 14.56 -5.94
C SER A 139 -1.80 14.78 -5.96
N PRO A 140 -1.14 14.78 -7.15
CA PRO A 140 0.29 15.11 -7.26
C PRO A 140 0.67 16.43 -6.59
N LYS A 141 -0.24 17.41 -6.52
CA LYS A 141 -0.03 18.70 -5.84
C LYS A 141 0.13 18.58 -4.32
N ARG A 142 -0.29 17.47 -3.74
CA ARG A 142 -0.24 17.17 -2.30
C ARG A 142 0.65 15.96 -1.99
N LEU A 143 1.52 15.60 -2.93
CA LEU A 143 2.44 14.48 -2.79
C LEU A 143 3.82 14.98 -2.40
N GLY A 144 4.12 14.98 -1.11
CA GLY A 144 5.45 15.38 -0.58
C GLY A 144 6.57 14.44 -1.03
N LEU A 145 6.25 13.23 -1.48
CA LEU A 145 7.20 12.25 -2.03
C LEU A 145 7.61 12.52 -3.49
N LEU A 146 7.22 13.65 -4.11
CA LEU A 146 7.67 13.99 -5.47
C LEU A 146 9.20 13.91 -5.66
N PRO A 147 10.05 14.41 -4.73
CA PRO A 147 11.51 14.27 -4.87
C PRO A 147 11.97 12.81 -4.94
N PHE A 148 11.34 11.92 -4.17
CA PHE A 148 11.59 10.47 -4.23
C PHE A 148 11.28 9.90 -5.62
N PHE A 149 10.10 10.18 -6.16
CA PHE A 149 9.74 9.70 -7.49
C PHE A 149 10.64 10.26 -8.59
N ALA A 150 11.04 11.54 -8.49
CA ALA A 150 12.00 12.14 -9.42
C ALA A 150 13.36 11.41 -9.41
N THR A 151 13.84 11.03 -8.23
CA THR A 151 15.07 10.23 -8.08
C THR A 151 14.92 8.84 -8.73
N LEU A 152 13.77 8.19 -8.56
CA LEU A 152 13.52 6.90 -9.23
C LEU A 152 13.55 7.03 -10.75
N LEU A 153 12.96 8.10 -11.30
CA LEU A 153 13.00 8.40 -12.75
C LEU A 153 14.41 8.60 -13.26
N GLU A 154 15.25 9.30 -12.51
CA GLU A 154 16.65 9.57 -12.88
C GLU A 154 17.51 8.30 -12.89
N LEU A 155 17.31 7.40 -11.94
CA LEU A 155 18.21 6.28 -11.69
C LEU A 155 17.72 4.94 -12.27
N SER A 156 16.45 4.82 -12.62
CA SER A 156 15.89 3.58 -13.16
C SER A 156 16.21 3.41 -14.65
N PRO A 157 16.37 2.18 -15.14
CA PRO A 157 16.52 1.92 -16.56
C PRO A 157 15.32 2.44 -17.38
N PRO A 158 15.53 2.83 -18.65
CA PRO A 158 14.43 3.20 -19.54
C PRO A 158 13.36 2.10 -19.62
N GLY A 159 12.08 2.49 -19.54
CA GLY A 159 10.93 1.56 -19.60
C GLY A 159 10.38 1.10 -18.24
N HIS A 160 11.10 1.31 -17.12
CA HIS A 160 10.56 1.06 -15.77
C HIS A 160 9.74 2.23 -15.20
N VAL A 161 9.83 3.37 -15.86
CA VAL A 161 9.22 4.64 -15.44
C VAL A 161 7.70 4.62 -15.50
N ASP A 162 7.12 3.95 -16.51
CA ASP A 162 5.69 4.01 -16.79
C ASP A 162 4.83 3.38 -15.69
N ALA A 163 5.26 2.26 -15.13
CA ALA A 163 4.52 1.58 -14.07
C ALA A 163 4.45 2.39 -12.77
N THR A 164 5.52 3.12 -12.42
CA THR A 164 5.57 3.97 -11.22
C THR A 164 4.71 5.23 -11.38
N LEU A 165 4.64 5.80 -12.59
CA LEU A 165 3.82 6.97 -12.88
C LEU A 165 2.33 6.63 -12.94
N ASN A 166 1.96 5.46 -13.48
CA ASN A 166 0.56 5.03 -13.59
C ASN A 166 -0.12 4.84 -12.23
N GLN A 167 0.62 4.54 -11.17
CA GLN A 167 0.05 4.50 -9.81
C GLN A 167 -0.59 5.84 -9.39
N GLY A 168 -0.08 6.98 -9.88
CA GLY A 168 -0.63 8.30 -9.61
C GLY A 168 -1.95 8.60 -10.30
N ASP A 169 -2.32 7.85 -11.35
CA ASP A 169 -3.54 8.10 -12.12
C ASP A 169 -4.81 7.68 -11.36
N THR A 170 -4.71 6.72 -10.45
CA THR A 170 -5.83 6.30 -9.59
C THR A 170 -6.39 7.47 -8.75
N GLY A 171 -5.57 8.45 -8.41
CA GLY A 171 -5.98 9.65 -7.68
C GLY A 171 -6.73 10.70 -8.53
N ARG A 172 -6.80 10.55 -9.86
CA ARG A 172 -7.56 11.45 -10.72
C ARG A 172 -9.06 11.31 -10.48
N PRO A 173 -9.85 12.41 -10.62
CA PRO A 173 -11.29 12.34 -10.46
C PRO A 173 -11.95 11.29 -11.37
N GLY A 174 -12.77 10.44 -10.78
CA GLY A 174 -13.53 9.41 -11.50
C GLY A 174 -12.80 8.09 -11.74
N VAL A 175 -11.47 8.03 -11.64
CA VAL A 175 -10.70 6.80 -11.95
C VAL A 175 -10.99 5.71 -10.91
N ALA A 176 -10.83 5.99 -9.62
CA ALA A 176 -11.09 5.01 -8.58
C ALA A 176 -12.57 4.56 -8.53
N GLU A 177 -13.50 5.48 -8.82
CA GLU A 177 -14.94 5.16 -8.96
C GLU A 177 -15.20 4.21 -10.13
N GLN A 178 -14.53 4.44 -11.27
CA GLN A 178 -14.65 3.57 -12.42
C GLN A 178 -14.08 2.17 -12.12
N MET A 179 -12.94 2.08 -11.45
CA MET A 179 -12.37 0.79 -11.02
C MET A 179 -13.34 -0.02 -10.15
N LEU A 180 -14.04 0.64 -9.21
CA LEU A 180 -15.09 -0.03 -8.42
C LEU A 180 -16.23 -0.53 -9.32
N ALA A 181 -16.71 0.31 -10.24
CA ALA A 181 -17.82 -0.02 -11.14
C ALA A 181 -17.44 -1.20 -12.06
N ASP A 182 -16.24 -1.22 -12.62
CA ASP A 182 -15.74 -2.28 -13.49
C ASP A 182 -15.62 -3.62 -12.74
N ALA A 183 -15.29 -3.57 -11.44
CA ALA A 183 -15.30 -4.75 -10.56
C ALA A 183 -16.72 -5.14 -10.09
N GLY A 184 -17.76 -4.39 -10.46
CA GLY A 184 -19.14 -4.66 -10.04
C GLY A 184 -19.41 -4.33 -8.56
N LEU A 185 -18.68 -3.36 -8.00
CA LEU A 185 -18.87 -2.84 -6.65
C LEU A 185 -19.68 -1.54 -6.70
N GLU A 186 -20.67 -1.41 -5.84
CA GLU A 186 -21.47 -0.18 -5.69
C GLU A 186 -20.70 0.83 -4.83
N PHE A 187 -20.56 2.06 -5.31
CA PHE A 187 -19.90 3.12 -4.56
C PHE A 187 -20.52 3.32 -3.17
N ALA A 188 -19.70 3.26 -2.12
CA ALA A 188 -20.15 3.40 -0.73
C ALA A 188 -19.45 4.55 0.02
N GLY A 189 -18.43 5.16 -0.56
CA GLY A 189 -17.78 6.34 0.01
C GLY A 189 -16.34 6.52 -0.46
N ARG A 190 -15.83 7.75 -0.31
CA ARG A 190 -14.42 8.08 -0.53
C ARG A 190 -14.00 9.20 0.42
N GLY A 191 -12.71 9.38 0.58
CA GLY A 191 -12.14 10.47 1.34
C GLY A 191 -10.65 10.60 1.13
N THR A 192 -10.04 11.45 1.90
CA THR A 192 -8.60 11.64 1.93
C THR A 192 -8.08 11.57 3.36
N ALA A 193 -6.81 11.22 3.50
CA ALA A 193 -6.09 11.24 4.77
C ALA A 193 -4.70 11.84 4.55
N GLN A 194 -4.29 12.73 5.46
CA GLN A 194 -2.92 13.20 5.49
C GLN A 194 -2.03 12.11 6.10
N VAL A 195 -0.97 11.75 5.39
CA VAL A 195 0.03 10.79 5.85
C VAL A 195 1.37 11.49 6.04
N ILE A 196 2.09 11.12 7.09
CA ILE A 196 3.31 11.80 7.49
C ILE A 196 4.41 10.76 7.67
N ASN A 197 5.48 10.94 6.90
CA ASN A 197 6.74 10.23 7.12
C ASN A 197 7.67 11.12 7.93
N GLU A 198 8.19 10.61 9.02
CA GLU A 198 9.16 11.32 9.86
C GLU A 198 10.32 10.40 10.22
N TRP A 199 11.54 10.89 10.01
CA TRP A 199 12.76 10.18 10.36
C TRP A 199 13.73 11.15 11.06
N PRO A 200 14.47 10.69 12.08
CA PRO A 200 15.37 11.54 12.86
C PRO A 200 16.53 12.13 12.05
N ASP A 201 16.88 11.48 10.92
CA ASP A 201 17.96 11.92 10.04
C ASP A 201 17.75 11.48 8.59
N ALA A 202 18.60 12.02 7.70
CA ALA A 202 18.53 11.71 6.27
C ALA A 202 18.92 10.26 5.95
N ASP A 203 19.78 9.62 6.73
CA ASP A 203 20.24 8.25 6.47
C ASP A 203 19.10 7.26 6.71
N LEU A 204 18.33 7.43 7.79
CA LEU A 204 17.13 6.63 8.05
C LEU A 204 16.03 6.90 7.02
N ALA A 205 15.84 8.17 6.61
CA ALA A 205 14.91 8.51 5.54
C ALA A 205 15.27 7.81 4.22
N ILE A 206 16.56 7.84 3.83
CA ILE A 206 17.05 7.18 2.60
C ILE A 206 16.85 5.66 2.69
N ARG A 207 17.15 5.04 3.83
CA ARG A 207 16.91 3.60 4.03
C ARG A 207 15.43 3.25 3.90
N ALA A 208 14.56 4.05 4.50
CA ALA A 208 13.11 3.88 4.39
C ALA A 208 12.64 3.97 2.93
N LEU A 209 13.05 5.01 2.21
CA LEU A 209 12.71 5.23 0.81
C LEU A 209 13.27 4.14 -0.11
N ALA A 210 14.50 3.66 0.17
CA ALA A 210 15.12 2.55 -0.56
C ALA A 210 14.40 1.21 -0.35
N SER A 211 13.57 1.07 0.68
CA SER A 211 12.85 -0.17 0.98
C SER A 211 11.54 -0.33 0.20
N ALA A 212 11.05 0.71 -0.43
CA ALA A 212 9.86 0.64 -1.26
C ALA A 212 10.13 -0.13 -2.57
N GLY A 213 9.22 -1.03 -2.96
CA GLY A 213 9.35 -1.83 -4.19
C GLY A 213 9.69 -1.02 -5.45
N PRO A 214 9.10 0.16 -5.69
CA PRO A 214 9.47 1.04 -6.80
C PRO A 214 10.94 1.48 -6.82
N SER A 215 11.67 1.41 -5.71
CA SER A 215 13.10 1.71 -5.65
C SER A 215 13.98 0.59 -6.20
N TRP A 216 13.45 -0.62 -6.30
CA TRP A 216 14.20 -1.81 -6.70
C TRP A 216 14.92 -1.66 -8.05
N PRO A 217 14.29 -1.18 -9.15
CA PRO A 217 14.98 -0.99 -10.43
C PRO A 217 16.12 0.03 -10.35
N ALA A 218 15.91 1.14 -9.64
CA ALA A 218 16.93 2.18 -9.45
C ALA A 218 18.13 1.67 -8.64
N LEU A 219 17.88 0.92 -7.56
CA LEU A 219 18.92 0.32 -6.72
C LEU A 219 19.74 -0.72 -7.48
N HIS A 220 19.10 -1.55 -8.29
CA HIS A 220 19.80 -2.57 -9.10
C HIS A 220 20.58 -1.98 -10.28
N ALA A 221 20.13 -0.86 -10.84
CA ALA A 221 20.83 -0.18 -11.94
C ALA A 221 22.00 0.68 -11.46
N ALA A 222 21.80 1.48 -10.41
CA ALA A 222 22.77 2.48 -9.97
C ALA A 222 23.60 2.05 -8.74
N GLY A 223 23.12 1.07 -7.99
CA GLY A 223 23.67 0.69 -6.67
C GLY A 223 23.21 1.61 -5.54
N TYR A 224 23.27 1.08 -4.30
CA TYR A 224 22.79 1.80 -3.11
C TYR A 224 23.51 3.12 -2.85
N ASP A 225 24.83 3.17 -3.03
CA ASP A 225 25.62 4.39 -2.72
C ASP A 225 25.21 5.54 -3.64
N ARG A 226 25.04 5.30 -4.94
CA ARG A 226 24.59 6.31 -5.90
C ARG A 226 23.13 6.70 -5.64
N PHE A 227 22.27 5.74 -5.35
CA PHE A 227 20.88 6.01 -4.93
C PHE A 227 20.85 6.93 -3.70
N ALA A 228 21.64 6.61 -2.66
CA ALA A 228 21.69 7.37 -1.42
C ALA A 228 22.23 8.80 -1.63
N GLU A 229 23.23 8.97 -2.50
CA GLU A 229 23.77 10.27 -2.86
C GLU A 229 22.71 11.18 -3.51
N VAL A 230 22.04 10.69 -4.56
CA VAL A 230 21.03 11.45 -5.30
C VAL A 230 19.81 11.72 -4.41
N MET A 231 19.36 10.70 -3.65
CA MET A 231 18.25 10.86 -2.73
C MET A 231 18.52 11.89 -1.64
N ARG A 232 19.74 11.94 -1.10
CA ARG A 232 20.13 12.92 -0.07
C ARG A 232 19.98 14.36 -0.57
N GLU A 233 20.39 14.61 -1.82
CA GLU A 233 20.19 15.93 -2.44
C GLU A 233 18.71 16.23 -2.66
N ALA A 234 17.94 15.24 -3.13
CA ALA A 234 16.52 15.41 -3.40
C ALA A 234 15.69 15.72 -2.14
N ILE A 235 15.99 15.07 -1.00
CA ILE A 235 15.27 15.30 0.27
C ILE A 235 15.85 16.42 1.12
N ARG A 236 16.99 17.01 0.76
CA ARG A 236 17.63 18.08 1.54
C ARG A 236 16.70 19.25 1.89
N PRO A 237 15.80 19.72 0.98
CA PRO A 237 14.84 20.77 1.32
C PRO A 237 13.80 20.38 2.38
N LEU A 238 13.66 19.07 2.65
CA LEU A 238 12.71 18.50 3.60
C LEU A 238 13.35 18.21 4.96
N CYS A 239 14.66 18.47 5.09
CA CYS A 239 15.39 18.31 6.32
C CYS A 239 15.29 19.58 7.17
N THR A 240 15.02 19.41 8.47
CA THR A 240 15.04 20.48 9.46
C THR A 240 16.09 20.15 10.52
N GLU A 241 17.01 21.07 10.76
CA GLU A 241 18.06 20.89 11.77
C GLU A 241 17.47 20.59 13.15
N GLY A 242 17.92 19.54 13.78
CA GLY A 242 17.45 19.06 15.08
C GLY A 242 16.10 18.34 15.07
N LEU A 243 15.39 18.26 13.93
CA LEU A 243 14.10 17.59 13.80
C LEU A 243 14.11 16.44 12.79
N GLY A 244 15.13 16.35 11.93
CA GLY A 244 15.23 15.33 10.92
C GLY A 244 14.48 15.64 9.62
N VAL A 245 13.96 14.61 8.95
CA VAL A 245 13.25 14.69 7.68
C VAL A 245 11.76 14.49 7.89
N ARG A 246 10.95 15.39 7.34
CA ARG A 246 9.48 15.28 7.41
C ARG A 246 8.88 15.43 6.02
N ILE A 247 8.12 14.42 5.61
CA ILE A 247 7.42 14.40 4.33
C ILE A 247 5.92 14.25 4.59
N VAL A 248 5.15 15.21 4.11
CA VAL A 248 3.69 15.20 4.24
C VAL A 248 3.09 14.91 2.86
N SER A 249 2.23 13.89 2.79
CA SER A 249 1.48 13.53 1.60
C SER A 249 0.00 13.39 1.91
N GLU A 250 -0.84 13.38 0.89
CA GLU A 250 -2.26 13.04 1.02
C GLU A 250 -2.53 11.73 0.28
N PHE A 251 -3.20 10.80 0.96
CA PHE A 251 -3.75 9.60 0.33
C PHE A 251 -5.24 9.76 0.11
N GLY A 252 -5.70 9.28 -1.05
CA GLY A 252 -7.11 9.01 -1.25
C GLY A 252 -7.46 7.61 -0.74
N TRP A 253 -8.69 7.41 -0.37
CA TRP A 253 -9.28 6.11 -0.16
C TRP A 253 -10.69 6.07 -0.74
N ILE A 254 -11.11 4.89 -1.16
CA ILE A 254 -12.43 4.63 -1.70
C ILE A 254 -12.92 3.27 -1.21
N ILE A 255 -14.23 3.15 -1.07
CA ILE A 255 -14.87 1.91 -0.64
C ILE A 255 -16.13 1.66 -1.46
N GLY A 256 -16.29 0.42 -1.91
CA GLY A 256 -17.47 -0.09 -2.57
C GLY A 256 -18.18 -1.16 -1.75
N ARG A 257 -19.45 -1.34 -2.02
CA ARG A 257 -20.29 -2.40 -1.44
C ARG A 257 -20.48 -3.53 -2.45
N VAL A 258 -20.38 -4.76 -1.99
CA VAL A 258 -20.80 -5.92 -2.78
C VAL A 258 -22.33 -5.91 -2.88
N PRO A 259 -22.91 -5.93 -4.10
CA PRO A 259 -24.37 -5.95 -4.28
C PRO A 259 -25.02 -7.06 -3.46
N GLY A 260 -26.21 -6.78 -2.91
CA GLY A 260 -27.08 -7.81 -2.35
C GLY A 260 -27.59 -8.71 -3.46
N GLY A 261 -27.57 -10.00 -3.26
CA GLY A 261 -28.14 -10.96 -4.21
C GLY A 261 -29.67 -10.83 -4.30
#